data_9fc0c13277ec3129b193b528532422b9
#
_entry.id   9fc0c13277ec3129b193b528532422b9
#
_cell.length_a   1.000
_cell.length_b   1.000
_cell.length_c   1.000
_cell.angle_alpha   90.00
_cell.angle_beta   90.00
_cell.angle_gamma   90.00
#
_symmetry.space_group_name_H-M   'P 1'
#
loop_
_entity.id
_entity.type
_entity.pdbx_description
1 polymer ?
#
loop_
_entity_poly.entity_id
_entity_poly.type
_entity_poly.pdbx_seq_one_letter_code
_entity_poly.pdbx_strand_id
1 'polypeptide(L)' 'MFPTLDLRGTSCPLNYVRTRLELDRIGVGEELEVWLDHGEPEEQVPRSLRMDGHHVEVLGHGDDHVRIRVVRRG' A
#
# COMPACT_ATOMS: atom_id res chain seq x y z
N MET A 1 -16.89 2.96 0.92
CA MET A 1 -15.90 2.18 1.70
C MET A 1 -14.91 1.53 0.75
N PHE A 2 -13.63 1.60 1.05
CA PHE A 2 -12.59 0.99 0.24
C PHE A 2 -11.96 -0.17 0.99
N PRO A 3 -11.40 -1.17 0.28
CA PRO A 3 -10.81 -2.34 0.93
C PRO A 3 -9.57 -1.98 1.73
N THR A 4 -9.30 -2.77 2.75
CA THR A 4 -8.12 -2.64 3.59
C THR A 4 -7.28 -3.91 3.45
N LEU A 5 -6.00 -3.74 3.21
CA LEU A 5 -5.04 -4.83 3.08
C LEU A 5 -4.03 -4.73 4.21
N ASP A 6 -4.07 -5.71 5.11
CA ASP A 6 -3.15 -5.76 6.26
C ASP A 6 -1.92 -6.58 5.88
N LEU A 7 -0.80 -5.90 5.72
CA LEU A 7 0.48 -6.52 5.35
C LEU A 7 1.49 -6.50 6.49
N ARG A 8 1.02 -6.30 7.73
CA ARG A 8 1.91 -6.39 8.88
C ARG A 8 2.49 -7.80 8.95
N GLY A 9 3.79 -7.88 9.22
CA GLY A 9 4.52 -9.14 9.26
C GLY A 9 4.88 -9.70 7.89
N THR A 10 4.56 -9.00 6.81
CA THR A 10 4.89 -9.45 5.46
C THR A 10 6.17 -8.77 4.99
N SER A 11 7.16 -9.58 4.61
CA SER A 11 8.45 -9.06 4.19
C SER A 11 8.46 -8.61 2.74
N CYS A 12 9.45 -7.77 2.40
CA CYS A 12 9.70 -7.33 1.04
C CYS A 12 10.37 -8.48 0.25
N PRO A 13 10.03 -8.72 -1.02
CA PRO A 13 9.14 -7.92 -1.87
C PRO A 13 7.67 -8.37 -1.86
N LEU A 14 7.33 -9.33 -1.02
CA LEU A 14 6.01 -9.93 -1.02
C LEU A 14 4.92 -8.91 -0.66
N ASN A 15 5.21 -7.98 0.23
CA ASN A 15 4.29 -6.92 0.59
C ASN A 15 3.90 -6.06 -0.63
N TYR A 16 4.88 -5.69 -1.44
CA TYR A 16 4.64 -4.94 -2.67
C TYR A 16 3.83 -5.76 -3.68
N VAL A 17 4.21 -7.03 -3.87
CA VAL A 17 3.52 -7.93 -4.80
C VAL A 17 2.05 -8.08 -4.43
N ARG A 18 1.77 -8.29 -3.14
CA ARG A 18 0.39 -8.43 -2.67
C ARG A 18 -0.41 -7.15 -2.86
N THR A 19 0.22 -5.99 -2.66
CA THR A 19 -0.44 -4.71 -2.91
C THR A 19 -0.78 -4.56 -4.40
N ARG A 20 0.14 -4.92 -5.29
CA ARG A 20 -0.07 -4.88 -6.73
C ARG A 20 -1.24 -5.77 -7.16
N LEU A 21 -1.28 -6.98 -6.62
CA LEU A 21 -2.37 -7.91 -6.93
C LEU A 21 -3.71 -7.36 -6.47
N GLU A 22 -3.76 -6.73 -5.31
CA GLU A 22 -4.99 -6.15 -4.81
C GLU A 22 -5.42 -4.94 -5.62
N LEU A 23 -4.48 -4.11 -6.08
CA LEU A 23 -4.78 -2.98 -6.95
C LEU A 23 -5.38 -3.43 -8.28
N ASP A 24 -4.94 -4.57 -8.81
CA ASP A 24 -5.50 -5.12 -10.05
C ASP A 24 -6.96 -5.54 -9.91
N ARG A 25 -7.43 -5.73 -8.67
CA ARG A 25 -8.80 -6.15 -8.39
C ARG A 25 -9.77 -5.00 -8.23
N ILE A 26 -9.26 -3.79 -8.05
CA ILE A 26 -10.09 -2.59 -7.95
C ILE A 26 -10.01 -1.80 -9.26
N GLY A 27 -10.97 -0.92 -9.47
CA GLY A 27 -11.01 -0.10 -10.69
C GLY A 27 -10.07 1.07 -10.63
N VAL A 28 -9.73 1.61 -11.81
CA VAL A 28 -8.94 2.83 -11.91
C VAL A 28 -9.68 3.97 -11.22
N GLY A 29 -8.98 4.69 -10.36
CA GLY A 29 -9.57 5.77 -9.56
C GLY A 29 -10.08 5.31 -8.21
N GLU A 30 -10.17 4.00 -7.98
CA GLU A 30 -10.57 3.46 -6.68
C GLU A 30 -9.39 3.44 -5.71
N GLU A 31 -9.71 3.37 -4.42
CA GLU A 31 -8.74 3.49 -3.35
C GLU A 31 -8.57 2.17 -2.60
N LEU A 32 -7.37 2.00 -2.03
CA LEU A 32 -7.03 0.85 -1.21
C LEU A 32 -6.25 1.35 0.00
N GLU A 33 -6.65 0.94 1.20
CA GLU A 33 -5.87 1.21 2.40
C GLU A 33 -4.93 0.04 2.66
N VAL A 34 -3.65 0.32 2.91
CA VAL A 34 -2.65 -0.71 3.16
C VAL A 34 -1.96 -0.43 4.48
N TRP A 35 -1.81 -1.46 5.30
CA TRP A 35 -1.09 -1.40 6.56
C TRP A 35 0.27 -2.08 6.39
N LEU A 36 1.33 -1.35 6.70
CA LEU A 36 2.71 -1.79 6.52
C LEU A 36 3.47 -1.72 7.83
N ASP A 37 4.44 -2.62 8.00
CA ASP A 37 5.34 -2.52 9.14
C ASP A 37 6.20 -1.26 9.04
N HIS A 38 6.62 -0.75 10.20
CA HIS A 38 7.61 0.32 10.23
C HIS A 38 8.95 -0.14 9.64
N GLY A 39 9.76 0.82 9.24
CA GLY A 39 11.06 0.56 8.67
C GLY A 39 11.02 0.44 7.16
N GLU A 40 11.64 -0.61 6.63
CA GLU A 40 11.79 -0.78 5.20
C GLU A 40 10.47 -0.81 4.42
N PRO A 41 9.43 -1.55 4.85
CA PRO A 41 8.16 -1.58 4.12
C PRO A 41 7.50 -0.22 3.98
N GLU A 42 7.54 0.62 5.03
CA GLU A 42 6.89 1.93 4.98
C GLU A 42 7.56 2.89 4.00
N GLU A 43 8.82 2.64 3.66
CA GLU A 43 9.54 3.44 2.68
C GLU A 43 9.48 2.83 1.28
N GLN A 44 9.71 1.53 1.19
CA GLN A 44 9.85 0.83 -0.10
C GLN A 44 8.53 0.68 -0.84
N VAL A 45 7.46 0.30 -0.15
CA VAL A 45 6.19 0.03 -0.82
C VAL A 45 5.58 1.30 -1.41
N PRO A 46 5.45 2.42 -0.67
CA PRO A 46 4.95 3.66 -1.27
C PRO A 46 5.80 4.14 -2.43
N ARG A 47 7.12 4.04 -2.30
CA ARG A 47 8.04 4.46 -3.35
C ARG A 47 7.81 3.67 -4.63
N SER A 48 7.73 2.34 -4.52
CA SER A 48 7.52 1.47 -5.67
C SER A 48 6.17 1.74 -6.34
N LEU A 49 5.13 1.96 -5.54
CA LEU A 49 3.81 2.25 -6.07
C LEU A 49 3.77 3.60 -6.80
N ARG A 50 4.48 4.60 -6.26
CA ARG A 50 4.59 5.91 -6.93
C ARG A 50 5.34 5.77 -8.25
N MET A 51 6.36 4.95 -8.30
CA MET A 51 7.10 4.68 -9.55
C MET A 51 6.22 4.00 -10.58
N ASP A 52 5.24 3.23 -10.15
CA ASP A 52 4.26 2.62 -11.05
C ASP A 52 3.18 3.61 -11.50
N GLY A 53 3.20 4.83 -10.99
CA GLY A 53 2.26 5.88 -11.39
C GLY A 53 1.05 6.00 -10.50
N HIS A 54 0.94 5.22 -9.42
CA HIS A 54 -0.19 5.32 -8.50
C HIS A 54 0.01 6.48 -7.52
N HIS A 55 -1.11 7.02 -7.03
CA HIS A 55 -1.07 8.03 -5.98
C HIS A 55 -1.02 7.34 -4.62
N VAL A 56 -0.08 7.75 -3.78
CA VAL A 56 0.09 7.19 -2.44
C VAL A 56 0.13 8.30 -1.41
N GLU A 57 -0.65 8.14 -0.35
CA GLU A 57 -0.75 9.12 0.72
C GLU A 57 -0.63 8.39 2.06
N VAL A 58 0.19 8.92 2.96
CA VAL A 58 0.33 8.37 4.30
C VAL A 58 -0.82 8.89 5.16
N LEU A 59 -1.63 7.98 5.69
CA LEU A 59 -2.78 8.33 6.51
C LEU A 59 -2.40 8.52 7.98
N GLY A 60 -1.44 7.73 8.47
CA GLY A 60 -1.03 7.84 9.85
C GLY A 60 -0.05 6.75 10.25
N HIS A 61 0.58 6.94 11.40
CA HIS A 61 1.51 6.01 11.99
C HIS A 61 0.91 5.47 13.28
N GLY A 62 0.76 4.15 13.36
CA GLY A 62 0.40 3.48 14.60
C GLY A 62 1.66 3.03 15.35
N ASP A 63 1.48 2.35 16.48
CA ASP A 63 2.60 1.87 17.29
C ASP A 63 3.40 0.80 16.56
N ASP A 64 2.71 -0.06 15.82
CA ASP A 64 3.33 -1.21 15.15
C ASP A 64 3.17 -1.19 13.63
N HIS A 65 2.61 -0.14 13.06
CA HIS A 65 2.35 -0.11 11.61
C HIS A 65 2.14 1.30 11.10
N VAL A 66 2.20 1.43 9.78
CA VAL A 66 1.86 2.65 9.04
C VAL A 66 0.69 2.34 8.14
N ARG A 67 -0.29 3.25 8.09
CA ARG A 67 -1.42 3.13 7.17
C ARG A 67 -1.22 4.08 6.01
N ILE A 68 -1.35 3.55 4.80
CA ILE A 68 -1.28 4.35 3.58
C ILE A 68 -2.55 4.16 2.76
N ARG A 69 -2.87 5.16 1.96
CA ARG A 69 -3.95 5.09 1.00
C ARG A 69 -3.35 5.12 -0.40
N VAL A 70 -3.73 4.14 -1.22
CA VAL A 70 -3.26 4.04 -2.59
C VAL A 70 -4.45 4.23 -3.52
N VAL A 71 -4.33 5.16 -4.46
CA VAL A 71 -5.34 5.37 -5.50
C VAL A 71 -4.80 4.78 -6.80
N ARG A 72 -5.55 3.84 -7.36
CA ARG A 72 -5.13 3.20 -8.61
C ARG A 72 -5.22 4.19 -9.77
N ARG A 73 -4.14 4.29 -10.53
CA ARG A 73 -4.03 5.23 -11.65
C ARG A 73 -3.67 4.56 -12.97
N GLY A 74 -4.02 3.38 -13.15
CA GLY A 74 -3.71 2.77 -14.43
C GLY A 74 -3.43 1.31 -14.48
#